data_5ce041e11a83a505086c79325bda7694
#
_entry.id   5ce041e11a83a505086c79325bda7694
#
_cell.length_a   1.000
_cell.length_b   1.000
_cell.length_c   1.000
_cell.angle_alpha   90.00
_cell.angle_beta   90.00
_cell.angle_gamma   90.00
#
_symmetry.space_group_name_H-M   'P 1'
#
loop_
_entity.id
_entity.type
_entity.pdbx_description
1 polymer ?
#
loop_
_entity_poly.entity_id
_entity_poly.type
_entity_poly.pdbx_seq_one_letter_code
_entity_poly.pdbx_strand_id
1 'polypeptide(L)'
;KILEKIDQVDQKINEKINQLNNLFINKIQSIDFERETADKLHKELQEYKNDMYFQLVKPFIMDIISIREDMKRNLKNFNEKTEDKKIEFLQSYVEQLKIILENNDIEVYNTDIVENENFNPKKQRVMKKIETSDESLHGKIYNFLTDGYAYKEKVISPERVEVYAYKKNEEVEGE
;
A
#
# COMPACT_ATOMS: atom_id res chain seq x y z
N LYS A 1 35.62 71.14 -25.65
CA LYS A 1 34.55 71.07 -24.62
C LYS A 1 33.42 70.07 -24.96
N ILE A 2 32.86 70.08 -26.19
CA ILE A 2 31.79 69.13 -26.56
C ILE A 2 32.36 67.72 -26.82
N LEU A 3 33.46 67.59 -27.57
CA LEU A 3 34.17 66.34 -27.84
C LEU A 3 34.65 65.67 -26.51
N GLU A 4 35.26 66.41 -25.61
CA GLU A 4 35.67 65.90 -24.30
C GLU A 4 34.51 65.35 -23.46
N LYS A 5 33.32 65.96 -23.57
CA LYS A 5 32.13 65.46 -22.91
C LYS A 5 31.61 64.17 -23.55
N ILE A 6 31.72 64.06 -24.88
CA ILE A 6 31.35 62.85 -25.60
C ILE A 6 32.27 61.69 -25.19
N ASP A 7 33.59 61.92 -25.20
CA ASP A 7 34.59 60.93 -24.80
C ASP A 7 34.36 60.44 -23.32
N GLN A 8 34.01 61.33 -22.41
CA GLN A 8 33.68 60.99 -21.05
C GLN A 8 32.40 60.19 -20.94
N VAL A 9 31.43 60.46 -21.77
CA VAL A 9 30.16 59.67 -21.80
C VAL A 9 30.42 58.27 -22.35
N ASP A 10 31.20 58.17 -23.44
CA ASP A 10 31.58 56.87 -24.06
C ASP A 10 32.38 56.00 -23.06
N GLN A 11 33.35 56.59 -22.33
CA GLN A 11 34.07 55.86 -21.31
C GLN A 11 33.14 55.33 -20.23
N LYS A 12 32.22 56.17 -19.69
CA LYS A 12 31.24 55.73 -18.70
C LYS A 12 30.28 54.67 -19.20
N ILE A 13 29.89 54.73 -20.47
CA ILE A 13 29.05 53.70 -21.08
C ILE A 13 29.79 52.38 -21.14
N ASN A 14 31.05 52.42 -21.63
CA ASN A 14 31.89 51.21 -21.73
C ASN A 14 32.14 50.56 -20.36
N GLU A 15 32.42 51.37 -19.34
CA GLU A 15 32.57 50.89 -17.95
C GLU A 15 31.31 50.23 -17.44
N LYS A 16 30.13 50.81 -17.69
CA LYS A 16 28.85 50.23 -17.31
C LYS A 16 28.51 48.97 -18.06
N ILE A 17 28.83 48.89 -19.36
CA ILE A 17 28.68 47.67 -20.18
C ILE A 17 29.53 46.55 -19.59
N ASN A 18 30.79 46.84 -19.25
CA ASN A 18 31.70 45.85 -18.68
C ASN A 18 31.22 45.38 -17.28
N GLN A 19 30.71 46.27 -16.44
CA GLN A 19 30.11 45.92 -15.16
C GLN A 19 28.89 45.05 -15.36
N LEU A 20 27.99 45.36 -16.29
CA LEU A 20 26.81 44.57 -16.62
C LEU A 20 27.19 43.16 -17.15
N ASN A 21 28.18 43.07 -18.04
CA ASN A 21 28.68 41.79 -18.55
C ASN A 21 29.22 40.91 -17.40
N ASN A 22 30.00 41.47 -16.50
CA ASN A 22 30.53 40.74 -15.34
C ASN A 22 29.41 40.26 -14.40
N LEU A 23 28.42 41.10 -14.12
CA LEU A 23 27.25 40.71 -13.34
C LEU A 23 26.44 39.59 -14.03
N PHE A 24 26.31 39.66 -15.36
CA PHE A 24 25.57 38.66 -16.13
C PHE A 24 26.29 37.30 -16.11
N ILE A 25 27.62 37.31 -16.30
CA ILE A 25 28.45 36.09 -16.25
C ILE A 25 28.37 35.47 -14.84
N ASN A 26 28.53 36.25 -13.79
CA ASN A 26 28.45 35.78 -12.42
C ASN A 26 27.05 35.20 -12.10
N LYS A 27 26.00 35.86 -12.61
CA LYS A 27 24.63 35.36 -12.40
C LYS A 27 24.37 34.03 -13.11
N ILE A 28 24.87 33.87 -14.34
CA ILE A 28 24.79 32.59 -15.08
C ILE A 28 25.52 31.49 -14.32
N GLN A 29 26.76 31.75 -13.88
CA GLN A 29 27.54 30.76 -13.12
C GLN A 29 26.86 30.38 -11.81
N SER A 30 26.23 31.35 -11.12
CA SER A 30 25.47 31.07 -9.92
C SER A 30 24.25 30.17 -10.19
N ILE A 31 23.52 30.44 -11.27
CA ILE A 31 22.37 29.63 -11.68
C ILE A 31 22.78 28.19 -12.02
N ASP A 32 23.86 28.04 -12.77
CA ASP A 32 24.37 26.72 -13.13
C ASP A 32 24.82 25.93 -11.88
N PHE A 33 25.51 26.58 -10.96
CA PHE A 33 25.90 25.96 -9.70
C PHE A 33 24.69 25.57 -8.83
N GLU A 34 23.68 26.46 -8.73
CA GLU A 34 22.44 26.17 -8.00
C GLU A 34 21.72 24.96 -8.61
N ARG A 35 21.69 24.86 -9.96
CA ARG A 35 21.07 23.75 -10.68
C ARG A 35 21.81 22.44 -10.45
N GLU A 36 23.12 22.42 -10.59
CA GLU A 36 23.94 21.24 -10.32
C GLU A 36 23.79 20.75 -8.88
N THR A 37 23.75 21.70 -7.92
CA THR A 37 23.53 21.39 -6.50
C THR A 37 22.14 20.78 -6.26
N ALA A 38 21.11 21.36 -6.87
CA ALA A 38 19.75 20.86 -6.78
C ALA A 38 19.62 19.44 -7.37
N ASP A 39 20.23 19.19 -8.52
CA ASP A 39 20.23 17.88 -9.17
C ASP A 39 20.96 16.83 -8.31
N LYS A 40 22.09 17.20 -7.72
CA LYS A 40 22.84 16.33 -6.82
C LYS A 40 22.04 16.00 -5.57
N LEU A 41 21.47 16.99 -4.92
CA LEU A 41 20.63 16.79 -3.72
C LEU A 41 19.40 15.94 -4.04
N HIS A 42 18.80 16.14 -5.21
CA HIS A 42 17.67 15.33 -5.64
C HIS A 42 18.05 13.85 -5.79
N LYS A 43 19.20 13.58 -6.39
CA LYS A 43 19.73 12.22 -6.55
C LYS A 43 20.02 11.56 -5.18
N GLU A 44 20.72 12.25 -4.30
CA GLU A 44 21.02 11.77 -2.95
C GLU A 44 19.73 11.49 -2.16
N LEU A 45 18.71 12.36 -2.29
CA LEU A 45 17.41 12.15 -1.67
C LEU A 45 16.70 10.89 -2.19
N GLN A 46 16.79 10.61 -3.48
CA GLN A 46 16.20 9.39 -4.07
C GLN A 46 16.92 8.12 -3.59
N GLU A 47 18.24 8.15 -3.54
CA GLU A 47 19.04 7.04 -2.99
C GLU A 47 18.70 6.80 -1.52
N TYR A 48 18.64 7.86 -0.71
CA TYR A 48 18.24 7.76 0.70
C TYR A 48 16.82 7.20 0.89
N LYS A 49 15.86 7.64 0.06
CA LYS A 49 14.49 7.11 0.11
C LYS A 49 14.43 5.62 -0.21
N ASN A 50 15.19 5.18 -1.21
CA ASN A 50 15.25 3.77 -1.60
C ASN A 50 15.87 2.91 -0.50
N ASP A 51 16.96 3.36 0.10
CA ASP A 51 17.61 2.65 1.20
C ASP A 51 16.71 2.58 2.44
N MET A 52 16.05 3.68 2.79
CA MET A 52 15.10 3.72 3.91
C MET A 52 13.91 2.78 3.65
N TYR A 53 13.36 2.78 2.44
CA TYR A 53 12.28 1.86 2.07
C TYR A 53 12.71 0.40 2.22
N PHE A 54 13.90 0.05 1.73
CA PHE A 54 14.43 -1.30 1.88
C PHE A 54 14.62 -1.69 3.35
N GLN A 55 15.14 -0.80 4.20
CA GLN A 55 15.31 -1.06 5.63
C GLN A 55 13.97 -1.30 6.34
N LEU A 56 12.89 -0.61 5.91
CA LEU A 56 11.55 -0.81 6.47
C LEU A 56 10.93 -2.15 6.03
N VAL A 57 11.15 -2.57 4.79
CA VAL A 57 10.55 -3.79 4.24
C VAL A 57 11.38 -5.04 4.53
N LYS A 58 12.68 -4.90 4.79
CA LYS A 58 13.61 -6.01 5.02
C LYS A 58 13.18 -6.98 6.14
N PRO A 59 12.74 -6.53 7.31
CA PRO A 59 12.27 -7.45 8.36
C PRO A 59 11.13 -8.34 7.86
N PHE A 60 10.12 -7.76 7.22
CA PHE A 60 9.00 -8.49 6.65
C PHE A 60 9.45 -9.53 5.61
N ILE A 61 10.38 -9.16 4.73
CA ILE A 61 10.96 -10.09 3.74
C ILE A 61 11.68 -11.26 4.46
N MET A 62 12.42 -10.97 5.53
CA MET A 62 13.13 -12.00 6.29
C MET A 62 12.17 -12.98 6.97
N ASP A 63 11.06 -12.50 7.49
CA ASP A 63 10.01 -13.34 8.08
C ASP A 63 9.39 -14.28 7.04
N ILE A 64 9.07 -13.77 5.85
CA ILE A 64 8.57 -14.58 4.73
C ILE A 64 9.60 -15.62 4.27
N ILE A 65 10.88 -15.26 4.21
CA ILE A 65 11.96 -16.19 3.87
C ILE A 65 12.05 -17.29 4.94
N SER A 66 11.94 -16.95 6.21
CA SER A 66 11.98 -17.91 7.32
C SER A 66 10.86 -18.94 7.19
N ILE A 67 9.61 -18.50 7.01
CA ILE A 67 8.47 -19.42 6.80
C ILE A 67 8.72 -20.32 5.59
N ARG A 68 9.17 -19.74 4.48
CA ARG A 68 9.43 -20.52 3.26
C ARG A 68 10.47 -21.63 3.50
N GLU A 69 11.57 -21.34 4.19
CA GLU A 69 12.60 -22.35 4.46
C GLU A 69 12.11 -23.39 5.48
N ASP A 70 11.25 -23.00 6.43
CA ASP A 70 10.60 -23.95 7.34
C ASP A 70 9.65 -24.89 6.59
N MET A 71 8.83 -24.35 5.70
CA MET A 71 7.97 -25.16 4.83
C MET A 71 8.79 -26.16 4.00
N LYS A 72 9.92 -25.74 3.42
CA LYS A 72 10.80 -26.61 2.64
C LYS A 72 11.40 -27.74 3.47
N ARG A 73 11.83 -27.43 4.71
CA ARG A 73 12.35 -28.47 5.62
C ARG A 73 11.28 -29.51 5.94
N ASN A 74 10.09 -29.06 6.23
CA ASN A 74 9.00 -29.92 6.63
C ASN A 74 8.39 -30.71 5.47
N LEU A 75 8.46 -30.18 4.26
CA LEU A 75 7.98 -30.85 3.05
C LEU A 75 8.77 -32.15 2.78
N LYS A 76 10.05 -32.23 3.17
CA LYS A 76 10.87 -33.43 2.96
C LYS A 76 10.28 -34.68 3.59
N ASN A 77 9.69 -34.55 4.78
CA ASN A 77 9.12 -35.66 5.54
C ASN A 77 7.58 -35.62 5.61
N PHE A 78 6.96 -34.82 4.73
CA PHE A 78 5.51 -34.58 4.78
C PHE A 78 4.69 -35.86 4.54
N ASN A 79 5.14 -36.72 3.61
CA ASN A 79 4.45 -37.95 3.26
C ASN A 79 4.52 -39.04 4.37
N GLU A 80 5.47 -38.93 5.28
CA GLU A 80 5.64 -39.86 6.41
C GLU A 80 4.77 -39.50 7.62
N LYS A 81 4.11 -38.32 7.59
CA LYS A 81 3.26 -37.83 8.68
C LYS A 81 1.84 -38.37 8.56
N THR A 82 1.19 -38.55 9.71
CA THR A 82 -0.24 -38.84 9.77
C THR A 82 -1.05 -37.63 9.27
N GLU A 83 -2.29 -37.88 8.82
CA GLU A 83 -3.17 -36.80 8.32
C GLU A 83 -3.38 -35.69 9.37
N ASP A 84 -3.59 -36.04 10.64
CA ASP A 84 -3.74 -35.08 11.72
C ASP A 84 -2.51 -34.15 11.84
N LYS A 85 -1.31 -34.71 11.76
CA LYS A 85 -0.07 -33.93 11.79
C LYS A 85 0.09 -33.06 10.54
N LYS A 86 -0.41 -33.46 9.39
CA LYS A 86 -0.41 -32.62 8.20
C LYS A 86 -1.32 -31.41 8.37
N ILE A 87 -2.50 -31.61 8.94
CA ILE A 87 -3.47 -30.54 9.23
C ILE A 87 -2.88 -29.57 10.25
N GLU A 88 -2.36 -30.07 11.38
CA GLU A 88 -1.69 -29.25 12.40
C GLU A 88 -0.56 -28.40 11.81
N PHE A 89 0.17 -28.97 10.89
CA PHE A 89 1.25 -28.29 10.17
C PHE A 89 0.74 -27.12 9.33
N LEU A 90 -0.30 -27.32 8.55
CA LEU A 90 -0.89 -26.25 7.74
C LEU A 90 -1.48 -25.14 8.63
N GLN A 91 -2.15 -25.50 9.70
CA GLN A 91 -2.68 -24.55 10.68
C GLN A 91 -1.57 -23.71 11.31
N SER A 92 -0.41 -24.33 11.65
CA SER A 92 0.71 -23.59 12.22
C SER A 92 1.29 -22.54 11.26
N TYR A 93 1.30 -22.79 9.95
CA TYR A 93 1.76 -21.79 8.99
C TYR A 93 0.73 -20.67 8.78
N VAL A 94 -0.55 -20.98 8.80
CA VAL A 94 -1.60 -19.94 8.76
C VAL A 94 -1.44 -19.00 9.95
N GLU A 95 -1.20 -19.54 11.15
CA GLU A 95 -1.00 -18.73 12.35
C GLU A 95 0.31 -17.94 12.32
N GLN A 96 1.40 -18.52 11.84
CA GLN A 96 2.66 -17.79 11.66
C GLN A 96 2.53 -16.62 10.69
N LEU A 97 1.82 -16.80 9.58
CA LEU A 97 1.55 -15.73 8.62
C LEU A 97 0.70 -14.62 9.24
N LYS A 98 -0.31 -14.99 10.05
CA LYS A 98 -1.11 -14.02 10.80
C LYS A 98 -0.24 -13.19 11.75
N ILE A 99 0.62 -13.83 12.54
CA ILE A 99 1.54 -13.15 13.46
C ILE A 99 2.45 -12.17 12.70
N ILE A 100 2.96 -12.54 11.52
CA ILE A 100 3.78 -11.64 10.70
C ILE A 100 2.98 -10.42 10.24
N LEU A 101 1.73 -10.60 9.84
CA LEU A 101 0.86 -9.49 9.47
C LEU A 101 0.62 -8.56 10.65
N GLU A 102 0.30 -9.10 11.82
CA GLU A 102 0.07 -8.34 13.05
C GLU A 102 1.32 -7.58 13.52
N ASN A 103 2.51 -8.18 13.42
CA ASN A 103 3.78 -7.52 13.72
C ASN A 103 4.09 -6.33 12.77
N ASN A 104 3.43 -6.27 11.63
CA ASN A 104 3.54 -5.18 10.66
C ASN A 104 2.29 -4.26 10.65
N ASP A 105 1.60 -4.16 11.77
CA ASP A 105 0.41 -3.31 11.98
C ASP A 105 -0.78 -3.68 11.07
N ILE A 106 -0.83 -4.91 10.57
CA ILE A 106 -1.96 -5.39 9.78
C ILE A 106 -2.86 -6.23 10.69
N GLU A 107 -4.00 -5.70 11.00
CA GLU A 107 -5.06 -6.39 11.73
C GLU A 107 -5.74 -7.42 10.81
N VAL A 108 -5.78 -8.68 11.26
CA VAL A 108 -6.58 -9.73 10.64
C VAL A 108 -7.89 -9.80 11.40
N TYR A 109 -8.99 -9.48 10.75
CA TYR A 109 -10.30 -9.55 11.35
C TYR A 109 -11.19 -10.55 10.62
N ASN A 110 -11.91 -11.32 11.38
CA ASN A 110 -13.07 -12.05 10.91
C ASN A 110 -14.20 -11.78 11.88
N THR A 111 -15.40 -11.86 11.38
CA THR A 111 -16.57 -11.82 12.20
C THR A 111 -16.89 -13.26 12.52
N ASP A 112 -16.63 -13.70 13.76
CA ASP A 112 -17.12 -14.99 14.22
C ASP A 112 -18.61 -15.03 13.95
N ILE A 113 -19.09 -16.13 13.38
CA ILE A 113 -20.49 -16.28 12.97
C ILE A 113 -21.37 -16.10 14.23
N VAL A 114 -21.79 -14.87 14.45
CA VAL A 114 -22.90 -14.60 15.36
C VAL A 114 -24.15 -14.79 14.50
N GLU A 115 -25.00 -15.77 14.84
CA GLU A 115 -26.24 -16.00 14.14
C GLU A 115 -26.98 -14.66 13.91
N ASN A 116 -27.28 -14.38 12.63
CA ASN A 116 -28.02 -13.20 12.21
C ASN A 116 -27.28 -11.85 12.24
N GLU A 117 -25.98 -11.84 12.14
CA GLU A 117 -25.23 -10.58 12.01
C GLU A 117 -25.53 -9.83 10.69
N ASN A 118 -25.69 -8.52 10.80
CA ASN A 118 -25.95 -7.68 9.64
C ASN A 118 -24.68 -7.43 8.83
N PHE A 119 -24.80 -7.46 7.51
CA PHE A 119 -23.72 -7.11 6.60
C PHE A 119 -23.24 -5.67 6.83
N ASN A 120 -21.90 -5.53 6.95
CA ASN A 120 -21.23 -4.24 7.11
C ASN A 120 -20.46 -3.84 5.84
N PRO A 121 -20.99 -2.92 5.01
CA PRO A 121 -20.36 -2.54 3.74
C PRO A 121 -19.01 -1.83 3.88
N LYS A 122 -18.65 -1.35 5.08
CA LYS A 122 -17.34 -0.72 5.33
C LYS A 122 -16.22 -1.72 5.51
N LYS A 123 -16.53 -2.92 6.02
CA LYS A 123 -15.54 -3.95 6.33
C LYS A 123 -15.68 -5.20 5.46
N GLN A 124 -16.84 -5.40 4.83
CA GLN A 124 -17.21 -6.65 4.16
C GLN A 124 -17.57 -6.43 2.69
N ARG A 125 -17.40 -7.48 1.89
CA ARG A 125 -17.78 -7.52 0.47
C ARG A 125 -18.64 -8.75 0.20
N VAL A 126 -19.82 -8.52 -0.34
CA VAL A 126 -20.74 -9.60 -0.76
C VAL A 126 -20.19 -10.27 -2.02
N MET A 127 -19.99 -11.58 -1.95
CA MET A 127 -19.58 -12.41 -3.09
C MET A 127 -20.77 -13.12 -3.74
N LYS A 128 -21.76 -13.52 -2.93
CA LYS A 128 -22.94 -14.23 -3.39
C LYS A 128 -24.15 -13.85 -2.54
N LYS A 129 -25.31 -13.86 -3.16
CA LYS A 129 -26.60 -13.70 -2.49
C LYS A 129 -27.30 -15.06 -2.45
N ILE A 130 -27.75 -15.48 -1.28
CA ILE A 130 -28.47 -16.73 -1.05
C ILE A 130 -29.95 -16.40 -0.89
N GLU A 131 -30.76 -16.90 -1.77
CA GLU A 131 -32.21 -16.66 -1.73
C GLU A 131 -32.82 -17.28 -0.48
N THR A 132 -33.73 -16.54 0.17
CA THR A 132 -34.49 -17.00 1.33
C THR A 132 -35.92 -16.52 1.24
N SER A 133 -36.84 -17.34 1.74
CA SER A 133 -38.27 -16.96 1.92
C SER A 133 -38.53 -16.23 3.24
N ASP A 134 -37.55 -16.16 4.14
CA ASP A 134 -37.64 -15.46 5.40
C ASP A 134 -37.15 -14.01 5.24
N GLU A 135 -38.08 -13.06 5.31
CA GLU A 135 -37.79 -11.63 5.20
C GLU A 135 -36.89 -11.12 6.33
N SER A 136 -36.95 -11.73 7.51
CA SER A 136 -36.14 -11.35 8.68
C SER A 136 -34.64 -11.59 8.50
N LEU A 137 -34.25 -12.42 7.55
CA LEU A 137 -32.86 -12.73 7.20
C LEU A 137 -32.29 -11.83 6.12
N HIS A 138 -33.11 -11.00 5.48
CA HIS A 138 -32.65 -10.13 4.39
C HIS A 138 -31.49 -9.24 4.81
N GLY A 139 -30.37 -9.29 4.06
CA GLY A 139 -29.17 -8.49 4.34
C GLY A 139 -28.30 -9.02 5.48
N LYS A 140 -28.64 -10.17 6.07
CA LYS A 140 -27.79 -10.82 7.07
C LYS A 140 -26.78 -11.74 6.43
N ILE A 141 -25.67 -11.99 7.14
CA ILE A 141 -24.59 -12.85 6.67
C ILE A 141 -25.06 -14.30 6.75
N TYR A 142 -24.90 -15.00 5.62
CA TYR A 142 -25.12 -16.43 5.51
C TYR A 142 -23.85 -17.22 5.82
N ASN A 143 -22.71 -16.78 5.24
CA ASN A 143 -21.45 -17.49 5.38
C ASN A 143 -20.27 -16.56 5.20
N PHE A 144 -19.15 -16.83 5.88
CA PHE A 144 -17.86 -16.17 5.74
C PHE A 144 -16.98 -16.99 4.80
N LEU A 145 -16.32 -16.30 3.85
CA LEU A 145 -15.48 -16.97 2.85
C LEU A 145 -13.99 -16.70 3.09
N THR A 146 -13.63 -15.47 3.48
CA THR A 146 -12.24 -15.09 3.77
C THR A 146 -12.19 -14.04 4.86
N ASP A 147 -11.08 -14.02 5.61
CA ASP A 147 -10.80 -12.96 6.57
C ASP A 147 -10.67 -11.60 5.90
N GLY A 148 -10.88 -10.55 6.67
CA GLY A 148 -10.60 -9.18 6.31
C GLY A 148 -9.26 -8.71 6.87
N TYR A 149 -8.66 -7.72 6.22
CA TYR A 149 -7.36 -7.16 6.60
C TYR A 149 -7.42 -5.64 6.63
N ALA A 150 -6.89 -5.06 7.70
CA ALA A 150 -6.83 -3.62 7.87
C ALA A 150 -5.43 -3.17 8.31
N TYR A 151 -5.00 -2.00 7.85
CA TYR A 151 -3.80 -1.31 8.32
C TYR A 151 -4.23 0.00 8.98
N LYS A 152 -4.03 0.15 10.26
CA LYS A 152 -4.50 1.31 11.04
C LYS A 152 -5.91 1.63 10.63
N GLU A 153 -6.92 1.25 10.99
CA GLU A 153 -8.34 1.53 10.64
C GLU A 153 -8.71 1.53 9.13
N LYS A 154 -7.72 1.45 8.22
CA LYS A 154 -7.96 1.43 6.78
C LYS A 154 -8.05 -0.01 6.27
N VAL A 155 -9.21 -0.40 5.77
CA VAL A 155 -9.41 -1.71 5.14
C VAL A 155 -8.53 -1.83 3.91
N ILE A 156 -7.63 -2.83 3.91
CA ILE A 156 -6.75 -3.19 2.78
C ILE A 156 -7.46 -4.23 1.91
N SER A 157 -8.03 -5.26 2.56
CA SER A 157 -8.82 -6.30 1.91
C SER A 157 -10.08 -6.53 2.74
N PRO A 158 -11.27 -6.29 2.18
CA PRO A 158 -12.50 -6.54 2.91
C PRO A 158 -12.73 -8.04 3.08
N GLU A 159 -13.28 -8.42 4.20
CA GLU A 159 -13.81 -9.76 4.45
C GLU A 159 -14.83 -10.12 3.37
N ARG A 160 -14.80 -11.34 2.86
CA ARG A 160 -15.71 -11.81 1.83
C ARG A 160 -16.79 -12.65 2.45
N VAL A 161 -18.04 -12.32 2.14
CA VAL A 161 -19.20 -12.95 2.74
C VAL A 161 -20.26 -13.32 1.69
N GLU A 162 -21.10 -14.28 2.04
CA GLU A 162 -22.37 -14.56 1.38
C GLU A 162 -23.49 -13.99 2.27
N VAL A 163 -24.50 -13.38 1.67
CA VAL A 163 -25.61 -12.76 2.40
C VAL A 163 -26.95 -13.30 1.93
N TYR A 164 -27.94 -13.32 2.83
CA TYR A 164 -29.29 -13.65 2.48
C TYR A 164 -29.95 -12.55 1.66
N ALA A 165 -30.69 -12.95 0.63
CA ALA A 165 -31.55 -12.07 -0.15
C ALA A 165 -32.98 -12.61 -0.12
N TYR A 166 -33.88 -11.85 0.48
CA TYR A 166 -35.31 -12.21 0.47
C TYR A 166 -35.86 -12.21 -0.95
N LYS A 167 -36.53 -13.30 -1.30
CA LYS A 167 -37.28 -13.45 -2.55
C LYS A 167 -38.70 -13.90 -2.20
N LYS A 168 -39.64 -13.01 -2.47
CA LYS A 168 -41.06 -13.36 -2.32
C LYS A 168 -41.38 -14.49 -3.28
N ASN A 169 -41.87 -15.62 -2.77
CA ASN A 169 -42.42 -16.65 -3.62
C ASN A 169 -43.64 -16.04 -4.33
N GLU A 170 -43.58 -15.89 -5.64
CA GLU A 170 -44.78 -15.67 -6.43
C GLU A 170 -45.57 -16.97 -6.32
N GLU A 171 -46.65 -16.97 -5.56
CA GLU A 171 -47.65 -17.99 -5.61
C GLU A 171 -48.14 -18.06 -7.07
N VAL A 172 -47.83 -19.18 -7.71
CA VAL A 172 -48.45 -19.48 -9.02
C VAL A 172 -49.93 -19.64 -8.73
N GLU A 173 -50.71 -18.55 -8.93
CA GLU A 173 -52.15 -18.67 -9.05
C GLU A 173 -52.38 -19.56 -10.28
N GLY A 174 -52.55 -20.84 -10.01
CA GLY A 174 -53.02 -21.80 -10.99
C GLY A 174 -54.53 -21.64 -11.20
N GLU A 175 -54.87 -21.35 -12.44
CA GLU A 175 -56.24 -21.53 -12.94
C GLU A 175 -56.70 -22.98 -12.78
#